data_c34d06fce76a7a52d02d6261c875695e
#
_entry.id   c34d06fce76a7a52d02d6261c875695e
#
_cell.length_a   1.000
_cell.length_b   1.000
_cell.length_c   1.000
_cell.angle_alpha   90.00
_cell.angle_beta   90.00
_cell.angle_gamma   90.00
#
_symmetry.space_group_name_H-M   'P 1'
#
loop_
_entity.id
_entity.type
_entity.pdbx_description
1 polymer ?
#
loop_
_entity_poly.entity_id
_entity_poly.type
_entity_poly.pdbx_seq_one_letter_code
_entity_poly.pdbx_strand_id
1 'polypeptide(L)'
;MVLMGLGNIVHGQIVKGLLYLAVEVAYIVFMVMTGAHCLAMLPSLGSVAQEEVWDEAQQIYTYTEGDQSILILLFGVATVLITFLMVCAWRGTLRSAYKAECLAKEGKHVNNFAEDLKTLLHENLQRLLMTPPMFFIGAFTILPLIFMICMAFTNYSKIDSHLMLFDWVGLDNFKALFDSTSILGSTFWSVLGWTLVWAFFATFSNYIFGMIVSLLINRKGTR
;
A
#
# COMPACT_ATOMS: atom_id res chain seq x y z
N MET A 1 -17.17 -21.24 3.75
CA MET A 1 -16.33 -21.13 4.95
C MET A 1 -16.02 -19.65 5.17
N VAL A 2 -16.41 -19.12 6.30
CA VAL A 2 -16.26 -17.68 6.63
C VAL A 2 -14.88 -17.41 7.26
N LEU A 3 -14.37 -18.32 8.09
CA LEU A 3 -13.09 -18.18 8.78
C LEU A 3 -11.92 -18.75 7.94
N MET A 4 -10.84 -17.93 7.85
CA MET A 4 -9.64 -18.32 7.13
C MET A 4 -8.97 -19.53 7.80
N GLY A 5 -8.54 -20.49 7.00
CA GLY A 5 -7.77 -21.64 7.49
C GLY A 5 -8.56 -22.80 8.08
N LEU A 6 -9.84 -22.66 8.42
CA LEU A 6 -10.64 -23.78 8.94
C LEU A 6 -10.67 -24.98 7.97
N GLY A 7 -10.80 -24.72 6.67
CA GLY A 7 -10.76 -25.77 5.66
C GLY A 7 -9.43 -26.55 5.63
N ASN A 8 -8.32 -25.87 5.87
CA ASN A 8 -7.01 -26.51 5.95
C ASN A 8 -6.87 -27.33 7.24
N ILE A 9 -7.41 -26.84 8.37
CA ILE A 9 -7.38 -27.58 9.66
C ILE A 9 -8.15 -28.89 9.54
N VAL A 10 -9.35 -28.87 8.96
CA VAL A 10 -10.20 -30.07 8.77
C VAL A 10 -9.49 -31.14 7.93
N HIS A 11 -8.65 -30.75 6.98
CA HIS A 11 -7.88 -31.65 6.13
C HIS A 11 -6.47 -31.98 6.67
N GLY A 12 -6.21 -31.77 7.98
CA GLY A 12 -4.96 -32.13 8.65
C GLY A 12 -3.81 -31.12 8.53
N GLN A 13 -4.00 -30.00 7.83
CA GLN A 13 -2.99 -28.94 7.70
C GLN A 13 -3.10 -27.91 8.86
N ILE A 14 -2.95 -28.40 10.11
CA ILE A 14 -3.24 -27.60 11.33
C ILE A 14 -2.39 -26.32 11.40
N VAL A 15 -1.06 -26.41 11.22
CA VAL A 15 -0.15 -25.26 11.33
C VAL A 15 -0.47 -24.18 10.30
N LYS A 16 -0.73 -24.60 9.06
CA LYS A 16 -1.09 -23.71 7.97
C LYS A 16 -2.43 -23.01 8.23
N GLY A 17 -3.41 -23.75 8.71
CA GLY A 17 -4.71 -23.22 9.07
C GLY A 17 -4.65 -22.22 10.23
N LEU A 18 -3.84 -22.51 11.26
CA LEU A 18 -3.61 -21.60 12.38
C LEU A 18 -2.90 -20.30 11.95
N LEU A 19 -1.94 -20.39 11.03
CA LEU A 19 -1.29 -19.19 10.47
C LEU A 19 -2.29 -18.30 9.73
N TYR A 20 -3.17 -18.88 8.92
CA TYR A 20 -4.21 -18.10 8.24
C TYR A 20 -5.19 -17.46 9.21
N LEU A 21 -5.59 -18.20 10.24
CA LEU A 21 -6.47 -17.69 11.30
C LEU A 21 -5.80 -16.56 12.08
N ALA A 22 -4.51 -16.68 12.38
CA ALA A 22 -3.74 -15.62 13.05
C ALA A 22 -3.69 -14.33 12.21
N VAL A 23 -3.53 -14.43 10.89
CA VAL A 23 -3.59 -13.29 9.97
C VAL A 23 -4.97 -12.65 9.99
N GLU A 24 -6.04 -13.43 9.98
CA GLU A 24 -7.42 -12.93 10.06
C GLU A 24 -7.69 -12.20 11.37
N VAL A 25 -7.28 -12.79 12.50
CA VAL A 25 -7.43 -12.17 13.82
C VAL A 25 -6.64 -10.87 13.90
N ALA A 26 -5.39 -10.85 13.43
CA ALA A 26 -4.57 -9.63 13.38
C ALA A 26 -5.24 -8.53 12.53
N TYR A 27 -5.83 -8.90 11.39
CA TYR A 27 -6.58 -7.95 10.55
C TYR A 27 -7.84 -7.43 11.26
N ILE A 28 -8.60 -8.29 11.94
CA ILE A 28 -9.80 -7.87 12.70
C ILE A 28 -9.40 -6.91 13.82
N VAL A 29 -8.34 -7.22 14.58
CA VAL A 29 -7.83 -6.34 15.64
C VAL A 29 -7.41 -4.99 15.06
N PHE A 30 -6.67 -4.99 13.95
CA PHE A 30 -6.30 -3.75 13.25
C PHE A 30 -7.53 -2.95 12.83
N MET A 31 -8.55 -3.60 12.24
CA MET A 31 -9.78 -2.91 11.80
C MET A 31 -10.54 -2.31 12.99
N VAL A 32 -10.64 -3.02 14.11
CA VAL A 32 -11.34 -2.52 15.32
C VAL A 32 -10.58 -1.36 15.97
N MET A 33 -9.25 -1.44 16.02
CA MET A 33 -8.43 -0.41 16.70
C MET A 33 -8.26 0.86 15.86
N THR A 34 -8.09 0.74 14.54
CA THR A 34 -7.67 1.87 13.71
C THR A 34 -8.38 1.89 12.36
N GLY A 35 -8.44 0.77 11.66
CA GLY A 35 -8.84 0.71 10.26
C GLY A 35 -10.27 1.18 10.01
N ALA A 36 -11.24 0.77 10.83
CA ALA A 36 -12.64 1.16 10.65
C ALA A 36 -12.84 2.67 10.86
N HIS A 37 -12.16 3.25 11.84
CA HIS A 37 -12.19 4.69 12.08
C HIS A 37 -11.60 5.48 10.90
N CYS A 38 -10.42 5.08 10.42
CA CYS A 38 -9.79 5.73 9.26
C CYS A 38 -10.62 5.62 7.99
N LEU A 39 -11.27 4.47 7.74
CA LEU A 39 -12.18 4.30 6.59
C LEU A 39 -13.44 5.17 6.71
N ALA A 40 -14.00 5.29 7.92
CA ALA A 40 -15.17 6.12 8.16
C ALA A 40 -14.88 7.61 7.94
N MET A 41 -13.68 8.06 8.30
CA MET A 41 -13.26 9.46 8.12
C MET A 41 -12.69 9.76 6.73
N LEU A 42 -12.37 8.76 5.92
CA LEU A 42 -11.78 8.95 4.59
C LEU A 42 -12.63 9.81 3.64
N PRO A 43 -13.99 9.72 3.62
CA PRO A 43 -14.81 10.57 2.76
C PRO A 43 -14.83 12.05 3.15
N SER A 44 -14.72 12.36 4.45
CA SER A 44 -14.76 13.72 4.98
C SER A 44 -13.38 14.33 5.24
N LEU A 45 -12.33 13.50 5.28
CA LEU A 45 -10.95 13.88 5.62
C LEU A 45 -10.79 14.62 6.97
N GLY A 46 -11.78 14.49 7.84
CA GLY A 46 -11.85 15.17 9.13
C GLY A 46 -12.92 16.25 9.16
N SER A 47 -13.33 16.63 10.35
CA SER A 47 -14.37 17.64 10.58
C SER A 47 -14.04 18.60 11.71
N VAL A 48 -13.06 18.28 12.55
CA VAL A 48 -12.69 19.10 13.71
C VAL A 48 -11.37 19.80 13.41
N ALA A 49 -11.45 21.11 13.20
CA ALA A 49 -10.25 21.94 13.02
C ALA A 49 -9.50 22.08 14.35
N GLN A 50 -8.18 22.18 14.27
CA GLN A 50 -7.39 22.58 15.43
C GLN A 50 -7.55 24.09 15.64
N GLU A 51 -7.86 24.48 16.87
CA GLU A 51 -7.95 25.86 17.30
C GLU A 51 -6.82 26.19 18.25
N GLU A 52 -6.29 27.38 18.13
CA GLU A 52 -5.28 27.91 19.04
C GLU A 52 -5.99 28.48 20.27
N VAL A 53 -5.75 27.89 21.42
CA VAL A 53 -6.35 28.31 22.71
C VAL A 53 -5.26 28.72 23.68
N TRP A 54 -5.45 29.85 24.34
CA TRP A 54 -4.54 30.32 25.38
C TRP A 54 -4.69 29.45 26.64
N ASP A 55 -3.62 28.78 27.03
CA ASP A 55 -3.56 28.05 28.30
C ASP A 55 -3.07 28.99 29.40
N GLU A 56 -3.98 29.40 30.30
CA GLU A 56 -3.67 30.29 31.42
C GLU A 56 -2.71 29.65 32.44
N ALA A 57 -2.69 28.32 32.54
CA ALA A 57 -1.84 27.61 33.51
C ALA A 57 -0.38 27.58 33.04
N GLN A 58 -0.13 27.48 31.77
CA GLN A 58 1.22 27.42 31.18
C GLN A 58 1.66 28.75 30.55
N GLN A 59 0.77 29.73 30.44
CA GLN A 59 0.98 31.02 29.77
C GLN A 59 1.53 30.89 28.35
N ILE A 60 1.05 29.89 27.61
CA ILE A 60 1.39 29.65 26.21
C ILE A 60 0.14 29.37 25.40
N TYR A 61 0.21 29.59 24.09
CA TYR A 61 -0.82 29.12 23.18
C TYR A 61 -0.65 27.62 22.96
N THR A 62 -1.71 26.85 23.20
CA THR A 62 -1.78 25.43 22.92
C THR A 62 -2.80 25.17 21.84
N TYR A 63 -2.57 24.13 21.01
CA TYR A 63 -3.53 23.72 20.02
C TYR A 63 -4.47 22.67 20.60
N THR A 64 -5.76 22.84 20.33
CA THR A 64 -6.75 21.80 20.66
C THR A 64 -6.48 20.53 19.84
N GLU A 65 -6.91 19.38 20.37
CA GLU A 65 -6.92 18.16 19.59
C GLU A 65 -7.89 18.31 18.42
N GLY A 66 -7.39 18.17 17.20
CA GLY A 66 -8.16 18.27 15.96
C GLY A 66 -7.77 17.18 14.98
N ASP A 67 -8.59 17.05 13.94
CA ASP A 67 -8.37 16.08 12.88
C ASP A 67 -7.19 16.50 11.98
N GLN A 68 -6.40 15.52 11.59
CA GLN A 68 -5.28 15.71 10.67
C GLN A 68 -5.60 15.05 9.33
N SER A 69 -6.12 15.81 8.38
CA SER A 69 -6.57 15.29 7.07
C SER A 69 -5.48 14.50 6.33
N ILE A 70 -4.20 14.91 6.46
CA ILE A 70 -3.07 14.18 5.87
C ILE A 70 -2.95 12.76 6.44
N LEU A 71 -3.04 12.62 7.76
CA LEU A 71 -2.93 11.31 8.42
C LEU A 71 -4.17 10.46 8.13
N ILE A 72 -5.36 11.06 8.13
CA ILE A 72 -6.61 10.38 7.79
C ILE A 72 -6.52 9.84 6.36
N LEU A 73 -6.07 10.63 5.41
CA LEU A 73 -5.89 10.21 4.02
C LEU A 73 -4.84 9.10 3.91
N LEU A 74 -3.68 9.26 4.56
CA LEU A 74 -2.60 8.27 4.51
C LEU A 74 -3.03 6.93 5.11
N PHE A 75 -3.57 6.95 6.33
CA PHE A 75 -4.02 5.73 7.00
C PHE A 75 -5.27 5.15 6.34
N GLY A 76 -6.15 5.98 5.79
CA GLY A 76 -7.29 5.54 5.01
C GLY A 76 -6.86 4.76 3.76
N VAL A 77 -5.96 5.31 2.97
CA VAL A 77 -5.38 4.65 1.79
C VAL A 77 -4.64 3.37 2.18
N ALA A 78 -3.84 3.40 3.25
CA ALA A 78 -3.15 2.22 3.78
C ALA A 78 -4.15 1.12 4.17
N THR A 79 -5.24 1.49 4.85
CA THR A 79 -6.30 0.54 5.26
C THR A 79 -7.01 -0.07 4.05
N VAL A 80 -7.29 0.69 3.00
CA VAL A 80 -7.85 0.17 1.74
C VAL A 80 -6.90 -0.85 1.11
N LEU A 81 -5.59 -0.56 1.05
CA LEU A 81 -4.59 -1.49 0.51
C LEU A 81 -4.46 -2.76 1.36
N ILE A 82 -4.42 -2.63 2.69
CA ILE A 82 -4.37 -3.78 3.61
C ILE A 82 -5.63 -4.64 3.43
N THR A 83 -6.81 -4.02 3.32
CA THR A 83 -8.07 -4.72 3.07
C THR A 83 -8.04 -5.46 1.73
N PHE A 84 -7.54 -4.84 0.68
CA PHE A 84 -7.36 -5.47 -0.62
C PHE A 84 -6.43 -6.69 -0.54
N LEU A 85 -5.28 -6.57 0.12
CA LEU A 85 -4.36 -7.69 0.34
C LEU A 85 -5.01 -8.79 1.17
N MET A 86 -5.81 -8.43 2.18
CA MET A 86 -6.55 -9.39 3.00
C MET A 86 -7.57 -10.18 2.16
N VAL A 87 -8.31 -9.53 1.27
CA VAL A 87 -9.23 -10.19 0.33
C VAL A 87 -8.48 -11.13 -0.62
N CYS A 88 -7.31 -10.74 -1.11
CA CYS A 88 -6.45 -11.59 -1.93
C CYS A 88 -5.94 -12.81 -1.15
N ALA A 89 -5.51 -12.62 0.10
CA ALA A 89 -5.09 -13.70 1.00
C ALA A 89 -6.26 -14.65 1.28
N TRP A 90 -7.44 -14.13 1.60
CA TRP A 90 -8.65 -14.92 1.81
C TRP A 90 -8.99 -15.80 0.60
N ARG A 91 -8.95 -15.24 -0.62
CA ARG A 91 -9.11 -16.02 -1.86
C ARG A 91 -8.04 -17.10 -2.01
N GLY A 92 -6.81 -16.81 -1.59
CA GLY A 92 -5.71 -17.79 -1.56
C GLY A 92 -5.98 -18.94 -0.63
N THR A 93 -6.50 -18.68 0.59
CA THR A 93 -6.85 -19.71 1.56
C THR A 93 -7.99 -20.59 1.08
N LEU A 94 -9.03 -20.01 0.46
CA LEU A 94 -10.12 -20.79 -0.14
C LEU A 94 -9.61 -21.74 -1.22
N ARG A 95 -8.73 -21.28 -2.10
CA ARG A 95 -8.11 -22.14 -3.13
C ARG A 95 -7.25 -23.23 -2.52
N SER A 96 -6.53 -22.92 -1.44
CA SER A 96 -5.71 -23.91 -0.72
C SER A 96 -6.57 -25.01 -0.10
N ALA A 97 -7.64 -24.60 0.60
CA ALA A 97 -8.59 -25.54 1.22
C ALA A 97 -9.30 -26.42 0.19
N TYR A 98 -9.74 -25.82 -0.93
CA TYR A 98 -10.37 -26.55 -2.03
C TYR A 98 -9.44 -27.61 -2.64
N LYS A 99 -8.15 -27.27 -2.85
CA LYS A 99 -7.16 -28.23 -3.33
C LYS A 99 -6.95 -29.40 -2.35
N ALA A 100 -6.87 -29.10 -1.05
CA ALA A 100 -6.75 -30.12 -0.01
C ALA A 100 -7.96 -31.07 -0.01
N GLU A 101 -9.17 -30.52 -0.15
CA GLU A 101 -10.41 -31.30 -0.26
C GLU A 101 -10.42 -32.24 -1.51
N CYS A 102 -10.03 -31.69 -2.67
CA CYS A 102 -9.95 -32.49 -3.90
C CYS A 102 -8.96 -33.63 -3.77
N LEU A 103 -7.77 -33.40 -3.22
CA LEU A 103 -6.77 -34.44 -2.99
C LEU A 103 -7.27 -35.50 -2.01
N ALA A 104 -7.93 -35.10 -0.93
CA ALA A 104 -8.51 -36.01 0.05
C ALA A 104 -9.61 -36.88 -0.58
N LYS A 105 -10.48 -36.32 -1.45
CA LYS A 105 -11.52 -37.08 -2.18
C LYS A 105 -10.94 -38.10 -3.17
N GLU A 106 -9.79 -37.78 -3.77
CA GLU A 106 -9.08 -38.71 -4.67
C GLU A 106 -8.24 -39.75 -3.93
N GLY A 107 -8.25 -39.75 -2.59
CA GLY A 107 -7.44 -40.67 -1.77
C GLY A 107 -5.93 -40.36 -1.87
N LYS A 108 -5.53 -39.21 -2.36
CA LYS A 108 -4.14 -38.80 -2.45
C LYS A 108 -3.67 -38.17 -1.13
N HIS A 109 -2.39 -38.28 -0.87
CA HIS A 109 -1.78 -37.67 0.30
C HIS A 109 -1.93 -36.15 0.27
N VAL A 110 -2.42 -35.57 1.36
CA VAL A 110 -2.48 -34.09 1.56
C VAL A 110 -1.20 -33.67 2.26
N ASN A 111 -0.43 -32.82 1.63
CA ASN A 111 0.85 -32.34 2.17
C ASN A 111 0.68 -31.72 3.56
N ASN A 112 1.56 -32.11 4.47
CA ASN A 112 1.68 -31.47 5.78
C ASN A 112 2.44 -30.13 5.64
N PHE A 113 2.41 -29.28 6.68
CA PHE A 113 3.11 -27.99 6.69
C PHE A 113 4.61 -28.11 6.38
N ALA A 114 5.28 -29.13 6.92
CA ALA A 114 6.70 -29.37 6.65
C ALA A 114 6.98 -29.73 5.19
N GLU A 115 6.09 -30.47 4.54
CA GLU A 115 6.17 -30.81 3.13
C GLU A 115 5.89 -29.61 2.23
N ASP A 116 4.87 -28.81 2.56
CA ASP A 116 4.59 -27.55 1.87
C ASP A 116 5.79 -26.59 1.99
N LEU A 117 6.43 -26.49 3.18
CA LEU A 117 7.63 -25.67 3.39
C LEU A 117 8.82 -26.20 2.56
N LYS A 118 8.99 -27.51 2.50
CA LYS A 118 10.03 -28.14 1.67
C LYS A 118 9.81 -27.85 0.18
N THR A 119 8.58 -27.95 -0.30
CA THR A 119 8.20 -27.62 -1.68
C THR A 119 8.44 -26.10 -1.94
N LEU A 120 8.16 -25.24 -0.98
CA LEU A 120 8.39 -23.81 -1.10
C LEU A 120 9.90 -23.50 -1.21
N LEU A 121 10.73 -24.18 -0.41
CA LEU A 121 12.18 -23.96 -0.37
C LEU A 121 12.94 -24.57 -1.54
N HIS A 122 12.42 -25.65 -2.16
CA HIS A 122 13.12 -26.37 -3.24
C HIS A 122 12.51 -26.07 -4.62
N GLU A 123 11.19 -26.22 -4.74
CA GLU A 123 10.53 -26.10 -6.04
C GLU A 123 10.03 -24.67 -6.33
N ASN A 124 9.64 -23.94 -5.30
CA ASN A 124 9.06 -22.59 -5.41
C ASN A 124 9.90 -21.51 -4.72
N LEU A 125 11.22 -21.71 -4.60
CA LEU A 125 12.16 -20.78 -3.97
C LEU A 125 12.06 -19.36 -4.57
N GLN A 126 11.82 -19.26 -5.88
CA GLN A 126 11.60 -17.99 -6.57
C GLN A 126 10.43 -17.20 -5.97
N ARG A 127 9.34 -17.85 -5.57
CA ARG A 127 8.17 -17.17 -4.96
C ARG A 127 8.53 -16.64 -3.57
N LEU A 128 9.26 -17.42 -2.79
CA LEU A 128 9.73 -17.00 -1.47
C LEU A 128 10.67 -15.79 -1.58
N LEU A 129 11.64 -15.85 -2.49
CA LEU A 129 12.61 -14.77 -2.69
C LEU A 129 11.99 -13.50 -3.27
N MET A 130 10.91 -13.59 -4.04
CA MET A 130 10.20 -12.43 -4.57
C MET A 130 9.24 -11.79 -3.57
N THR A 131 8.85 -12.50 -2.50
CA THR A 131 7.89 -11.97 -1.52
C THR A 131 8.38 -10.70 -0.81
N PRO A 132 9.62 -10.64 -0.25
CA PRO A 132 10.12 -9.42 0.37
C PRO A 132 10.20 -8.22 -0.60
N PRO A 133 10.79 -8.32 -1.81
CA PRO A 133 10.78 -7.21 -2.75
C PRO A 133 9.38 -6.73 -3.10
N MET A 134 8.41 -7.62 -3.32
CA MET A 134 7.03 -7.24 -3.60
C MET A 134 6.38 -6.52 -2.43
N PHE A 135 6.64 -6.96 -1.19
CA PHE A 135 6.17 -6.26 -0.01
C PHE A 135 6.73 -4.83 0.07
N PHE A 136 8.04 -4.67 -0.13
CA PHE A 136 8.67 -3.34 -0.11
C PHE A 136 8.19 -2.43 -1.24
N ILE A 137 7.97 -2.96 -2.45
CA ILE A 137 7.37 -2.21 -3.55
C ILE A 137 5.95 -1.77 -3.18
N GLY A 138 5.14 -2.65 -2.59
CA GLY A 138 3.80 -2.31 -2.12
C GLY A 138 3.81 -1.19 -1.08
N ALA A 139 4.65 -1.32 -0.05
CA ALA A 139 4.70 -0.40 1.07
C ALA A 139 5.35 0.96 0.72
N PHE A 140 6.45 0.95 -0.05
CA PHE A 140 7.26 2.16 -0.27
C PHE A 140 7.10 2.78 -1.66
N THR A 141 6.45 2.09 -2.60
CA THR A 141 6.21 2.64 -3.95
C THR A 141 4.71 2.80 -4.21
N ILE A 142 3.93 1.74 -4.06
CA ILE A 142 2.50 1.77 -4.43
C ILE A 142 1.70 2.63 -3.45
N LEU A 143 1.91 2.47 -2.14
CA LEU A 143 1.16 3.24 -1.14
C LEU A 143 1.42 4.75 -1.26
N PRO A 144 2.67 5.26 -1.29
CA PRO A 144 2.91 6.68 -1.51
C PRO A 144 2.39 7.19 -2.85
N LEU A 145 2.47 6.38 -3.92
CA LEU A 145 1.95 6.75 -5.23
C LEU A 145 0.43 6.96 -5.20
N ILE A 146 -0.31 6.03 -4.61
CA ILE A 146 -1.77 6.16 -4.46
C ILE A 146 -2.10 7.36 -3.58
N PHE A 147 -1.38 7.54 -2.47
CA PHE A 147 -1.54 8.71 -1.60
C PHE A 147 -1.35 10.03 -2.38
N MET A 148 -0.29 10.16 -3.16
CA MET A 148 -0.04 11.35 -3.98
C MET A 148 -1.11 11.57 -5.06
N ILE A 149 -1.62 10.49 -5.66
CA ILE A 149 -2.76 10.57 -6.60
C ILE A 149 -4.00 11.09 -5.87
N CYS A 150 -4.31 10.55 -4.68
CA CYS A 150 -5.45 11.02 -3.89
C CYS A 150 -5.29 12.51 -3.49
N MET A 151 -4.09 12.93 -3.09
CA MET A 151 -3.80 14.34 -2.77
C MET A 151 -4.10 15.30 -3.94
N ALA A 152 -3.91 14.87 -5.18
CA ALA A 152 -4.23 15.68 -6.36
C ALA A 152 -5.73 16.01 -6.50
N PHE A 153 -6.59 15.27 -5.82
CA PHE A 153 -8.05 15.48 -5.79
C PHE A 153 -8.52 16.28 -4.57
N THR A 154 -7.60 16.79 -3.74
CA THR A 154 -7.91 17.58 -2.54
C THR A 154 -7.51 19.04 -2.73
N ASN A 155 -8.09 19.92 -1.90
CA ASN A 155 -7.72 21.34 -1.86
C ASN A 155 -6.53 21.63 -0.93
N TYR A 156 -5.67 20.65 -0.69
CA TYR A 156 -4.50 20.85 0.14
C TYR A 156 -3.66 22.02 -0.36
N SER A 157 -3.54 23.04 0.48
CA SER A 157 -2.67 24.19 0.24
C SER A 157 -1.94 24.55 1.52
N LYS A 158 -0.66 24.91 1.40
CA LYS A 158 0.18 25.32 2.51
C LYS A 158 0.12 26.84 2.62
N ILE A 159 -0.98 27.38 3.18
CA ILE A 159 -1.13 28.83 3.31
C ILE A 159 -0.60 29.31 4.67
N ASP A 160 -0.79 28.52 5.74
CA ASP A 160 -0.30 28.85 7.08
C ASP A 160 0.33 27.65 7.74
N SER A 161 1.18 27.88 8.75
CA SER A 161 1.97 26.84 9.45
C SER A 161 1.14 25.84 10.27
N HIS A 162 -0.18 25.89 10.19
CA HIS A 162 -1.11 25.08 10.94
C HIS A 162 -1.47 23.79 10.18
N LEU A 163 -1.77 22.76 10.91
CA LEU A 163 -2.34 21.51 10.39
C LEU A 163 -3.76 21.80 9.89
N MET A 164 -3.88 22.07 8.59
CA MET A 164 -5.16 22.44 8.01
C MET A 164 -5.97 21.22 7.63
N LEU A 165 -7.25 21.31 7.93
CA LEU A 165 -8.23 20.46 7.29
C LEU A 165 -8.27 20.79 5.80
N PHE A 166 -8.38 19.75 4.98
CA PHE A 166 -8.63 19.87 3.56
C PHE A 166 -9.68 18.86 3.12
N ASP A 167 -10.38 19.22 2.05
CA ASP A 167 -11.52 18.47 1.54
C ASP A 167 -11.25 17.92 0.14
N TRP A 168 -12.10 16.99 -0.27
CA TRP A 168 -12.13 16.50 -1.63
C TRP A 168 -12.72 17.54 -2.58
N VAL A 169 -11.95 18.00 -3.56
CA VAL A 169 -12.40 18.94 -4.61
C VAL A 169 -12.57 18.29 -5.98
N GLY A 170 -12.35 16.98 -6.05
CA GLY A 170 -12.50 16.24 -7.30
C GLY A 170 -11.56 16.74 -8.39
N LEU A 171 -12.10 17.16 -9.53
CA LEU A 171 -11.32 17.55 -10.72
C LEU A 171 -11.01 19.07 -10.79
N ASP A 172 -11.31 19.86 -9.78
CA ASP A 172 -11.16 21.32 -9.88
C ASP A 172 -9.69 21.73 -9.99
N ASN A 173 -8.78 21.03 -9.32
CA ASN A 173 -7.35 21.24 -9.51
C ASN A 173 -6.91 21.01 -10.96
N PHE A 174 -7.47 19.99 -11.61
CA PHE A 174 -7.15 19.69 -13.00
C PHE A 174 -7.71 20.73 -13.96
N LYS A 175 -8.89 21.29 -13.69
CA LYS A 175 -9.44 22.40 -14.48
C LYS A 175 -8.52 23.61 -14.42
N ALA A 176 -7.98 23.94 -13.24
CA ALA A 176 -7.03 25.04 -13.06
C ALA A 176 -5.72 24.84 -13.86
N LEU A 177 -5.29 23.60 -14.11
CA LEU A 177 -4.11 23.30 -14.93
C LEU A 177 -4.33 23.58 -16.44
N PHE A 178 -5.58 23.47 -16.92
CA PHE A 178 -5.92 23.76 -18.31
C PHE A 178 -6.22 25.24 -18.57
N ASP A 179 -6.31 26.05 -17.51
CA ASP A 179 -6.44 27.50 -17.66
C ASP A 179 -5.07 28.10 -17.96
N SER A 180 -4.84 28.39 -19.24
CA SER A 180 -3.59 28.99 -19.73
C SER A 180 -3.33 30.41 -19.23
N THR A 181 -4.33 31.10 -18.66
CA THR A 181 -4.20 32.43 -18.08
C THR A 181 -3.66 32.39 -16.64
N SER A 182 -3.75 31.23 -15.99
CA SER A 182 -3.24 31.03 -14.64
C SER A 182 -1.72 30.79 -14.63
N ILE A 183 -1.04 31.32 -13.62
CA ILE A 183 0.39 31.06 -13.39
C ILE A 183 0.63 29.54 -13.20
N LEU A 184 -0.32 28.86 -12.57
CA LEU A 184 -0.28 27.42 -12.32
C LEU A 184 -0.27 26.61 -13.63
N GLY A 185 -1.19 26.92 -14.56
CA GLY A 185 -1.27 26.24 -15.86
C GLY A 185 -0.02 26.42 -16.70
N SER A 186 0.47 27.65 -16.85
CA SER A 186 1.67 27.93 -17.66
C SER A 186 2.93 27.26 -17.10
N THR A 187 3.11 27.28 -15.79
CA THR A 187 4.25 26.64 -15.11
C THR A 187 4.18 25.13 -15.19
N PHE A 188 3.01 24.56 -14.97
CA PHE A 188 2.81 23.09 -14.98
C PHE A 188 3.24 22.47 -16.30
N TRP A 189 2.78 22.98 -17.43
CA TRP A 189 3.10 22.40 -18.74
C TRP A 189 4.58 22.50 -19.09
N SER A 190 5.24 23.59 -18.67
CA SER A 190 6.68 23.75 -18.86
C SER A 190 7.47 22.73 -18.02
N VAL A 191 7.12 22.56 -16.73
CA VAL A 191 7.77 21.60 -15.83
C VAL A 191 7.49 20.17 -16.26
N LEU A 192 6.26 19.85 -16.67
CA LEU A 192 5.90 18.52 -17.17
C LEU A 192 6.72 18.14 -18.40
N GLY A 193 6.82 19.06 -19.38
CA GLY A 193 7.63 18.85 -20.59
C GLY A 193 9.08 18.53 -20.25
N TRP A 194 9.68 19.34 -19.36
CA TRP A 194 11.05 19.10 -18.88
C TRP A 194 11.20 17.77 -18.16
N THR A 195 10.24 17.42 -17.30
CA THR A 195 10.25 16.16 -16.55
C THR A 195 10.19 14.95 -17.48
N LEU A 196 9.37 15.01 -18.52
CA LEU A 196 9.27 13.91 -19.52
C LEU A 196 10.58 13.75 -20.29
N VAL A 197 11.20 14.86 -20.75
CA VAL A 197 12.51 14.83 -21.40
C VAL A 197 13.57 14.23 -20.48
N TRP A 198 13.62 14.68 -19.23
CA TRP A 198 14.56 14.15 -18.24
C TRP A 198 14.33 12.66 -17.96
N ALA A 199 13.09 12.24 -17.76
CA ALA A 199 12.74 10.85 -17.51
C ALA A 199 13.17 9.94 -18.67
N PHE A 200 12.96 10.39 -19.92
CA PHE A 200 13.41 9.67 -21.09
C PHE A 200 14.93 9.47 -21.09
N PHE A 201 15.69 10.55 -20.99
CA PHE A 201 17.17 10.46 -21.02
C PHE A 201 17.71 9.67 -19.82
N ALA A 202 17.19 9.87 -18.62
CA ALA A 202 17.63 9.15 -17.43
C ALA A 202 17.40 7.62 -17.58
N THR A 203 16.21 7.23 -18.05
CA THR A 203 15.86 5.81 -18.20
C THR A 203 16.74 5.13 -19.27
N PHE A 204 16.83 5.74 -20.45
CA PHE A 204 17.64 5.15 -21.53
C PHE A 204 19.13 5.12 -21.24
N SER A 205 19.67 6.18 -20.63
CA SER A 205 21.08 6.20 -20.22
C SER A 205 21.38 5.10 -19.22
N ASN A 206 20.56 4.98 -18.16
CA ASN A 206 20.73 3.93 -17.16
C ASN A 206 20.65 2.52 -17.76
N TYR A 207 19.70 2.30 -18.69
CA TYR A 207 19.57 1.03 -19.40
C TYR A 207 20.83 0.71 -20.21
N ILE A 208 21.32 1.65 -21.03
CA ILE A 208 22.51 1.48 -21.88
C ILE A 208 23.73 1.22 -21.01
N PHE A 209 23.96 2.03 -19.97
CA PHE A 209 25.10 1.84 -19.05
C PHE A 209 25.01 0.49 -18.33
N GLY A 210 23.82 0.10 -17.83
CA GLY A 210 23.60 -1.21 -17.19
C GLY A 210 23.92 -2.37 -18.15
N MET A 211 23.53 -2.25 -19.41
CA MET A 211 23.84 -3.26 -20.44
C MET A 211 25.34 -3.34 -20.72
N ILE A 212 26.02 -2.19 -20.88
CA ILE A 212 27.48 -2.16 -21.09
C ILE A 212 28.21 -2.80 -19.92
N VAL A 213 27.85 -2.43 -18.68
CA VAL A 213 28.45 -3.01 -17.47
C VAL A 213 28.22 -4.52 -17.40
N SER A 214 27.01 -4.97 -17.70
CA SER A 214 26.69 -6.41 -17.74
C SER A 214 27.53 -7.18 -18.77
N LEU A 215 27.71 -6.62 -19.96
CA LEU A 215 28.56 -7.22 -21.00
C LEU A 215 30.05 -7.25 -20.61
N LEU A 216 30.53 -6.20 -19.95
CA LEU A 216 31.92 -6.13 -19.46
C LEU A 216 32.21 -7.18 -18.37
N ILE A 217 31.29 -7.32 -17.40
CA ILE A 217 31.42 -8.30 -16.32
C ILE A 217 31.36 -9.75 -16.86
N ASN A 218 30.54 -9.98 -17.87
CA ASN A 218 30.36 -11.33 -18.42
C ASN A 218 31.42 -11.70 -19.48
N ARG A 219 32.38 -10.82 -19.77
CA ARG A 219 33.46 -11.08 -20.72
C ARG A 219 34.43 -12.13 -20.16
N LYS A 220 34.72 -13.20 -20.96
CA LYS A 220 35.73 -14.20 -20.62
C LYS A 220 37.10 -13.53 -20.46
N GLY A 221 37.62 -13.40 -19.27
CA GLY A 221 38.87 -12.75 -18.95
C GLY A 221 38.86 -11.85 -17.73
N THR A 222 37.65 -11.56 -17.20
CA THR A 222 37.47 -10.75 -15.98
C THR A 222 37.10 -11.62 -14.77
N ARG A 223 37.29 -12.94 -14.87
CA ARG A 223 37.11 -13.90 -13.76
C ARG A 223 38.45 -14.19 -13.11
#